data_1d6423a7f08bc291ebbabc777d31e066
#
_entry.id   1d6423a7f08bc291ebbabc777d31e066
#
_cell.length_a   1.000
_cell.length_b   1.000
_cell.length_c   1.000
_cell.angle_alpha   90.00
_cell.angle_beta   90.00
_cell.angle_gamma   90.00
#
_symmetry.space_group_name_H-M   'P 1'
#
loop_
_entity.id
_entity.type
_entity.pdbx_description
1 polymer ?
#
loop_
_entity_poly.entity_id
_entity_poly.type
_entity_poly.pdbx_seq_one_letter_code
_entity_poly.pdbx_strand_id
1 'polypeptide(L)'
;MSRAVVFSVLSNSTKLQNLGFTSGYILPNYDGYQRPNISINQNNPFFMVLRWGAQRFDPRFYRGPRTLDIWVHMAREISTDYSRIDAVIEIIDPLLTGIIDTPGADGQSVTSIEMMGRSVDLEDPVYQTLCRNASYKIISRNTTTGAE
;
A
#
# COMPACT_ATOMS: atom_id res chain seq x y z
N MET A 1 2.38 9.68 -11.86
CA MET A 1 2.59 8.73 -10.76
C MET A 1 1.34 7.93 -10.51
N SER A 2 1.50 6.70 -10.10
CA SER A 2 0.37 5.77 -9.93
C SER A 2 -0.22 5.74 -8.51
N ARG A 3 0.09 6.75 -7.71
CA ARG A 3 -0.36 6.80 -6.31
C ARG A 3 -1.89 6.80 -6.19
N ALA A 4 -2.56 7.56 -7.06
CA ALA A 4 -4.01 7.68 -7.00
C ALA A 4 -4.72 6.36 -7.30
N VAL A 5 -4.21 5.59 -8.26
CA VAL A 5 -4.79 4.29 -8.61
C VAL A 5 -4.70 3.34 -7.43
N VAL A 6 -3.51 3.20 -6.85
CA VAL A 6 -3.29 2.27 -5.74
C VAL A 6 -4.14 2.65 -4.52
N PHE A 7 -4.12 3.92 -4.15
CA PHE A 7 -4.92 4.38 -3.01
C PHE A 7 -6.41 4.14 -3.23
N SER A 8 -6.91 4.43 -4.43
CA SER A 8 -8.31 4.24 -4.77
C SER A 8 -8.72 2.77 -4.67
N VAL A 9 -7.91 1.87 -5.21
CA VAL A 9 -8.21 0.44 -5.17
C VAL A 9 -8.23 -0.08 -3.74
N LEU A 10 -7.27 0.32 -2.92
CA LEU A 10 -7.20 -0.13 -1.54
C LEU A 10 -8.33 0.46 -0.69
N SER A 11 -8.60 1.76 -0.82
CA SER A 11 -9.62 2.42 0.00
C SER A 11 -11.05 2.02 -0.36
N ASN A 12 -11.27 1.55 -1.57
CA ASN A 12 -12.59 1.09 -2.02
C ASN A 12 -12.83 -0.41 -1.84
N SER A 13 -11.86 -1.14 -1.32
CA SER A 13 -12.01 -2.57 -1.09
C SER A 13 -12.97 -2.85 0.07
N THR A 14 -14.06 -3.55 -0.21
CA THR A 14 -15.01 -3.94 0.82
C THR A 14 -14.36 -4.87 1.85
N LYS A 15 -13.49 -5.78 1.42
CA LYS A 15 -12.80 -6.70 2.31
C LYS A 15 -11.89 -5.97 3.29
N LEU A 16 -11.16 -4.96 2.82
CA LEU A 16 -10.32 -4.14 3.70
C LEU A 16 -11.16 -3.26 4.61
N GLN A 17 -12.24 -2.68 4.12
CA GLN A 17 -13.15 -1.88 4.94
C GLN A 17 -13.76 -2.70 6.07
N ASN A 18 -14.09 -3.97 5.83
CA ASN A 18 -14.61 -4.87 6.84
C ASN A 18 -13.60 -5.17 7.95
N LEU A 19 -12.31 -5.01 7.67
CA LEU A 19 -11.24 -5.14 8.66
C LEU A 19 -10.89 -3.81 9.33
N GLY A 20 -11.60 -2.72 8.99
CA GLY A 20 -11.36 -1.41 9.54
C GLY A 20 -10.50 -0.49 8.70
N PHE A 21 -10.09 -0.90 7.51
CA PHE A 21 -9.28 -0.06 6.61
C PHE A 21 -10.18 0.83 5.76
N THR A 22 -10.72 1.85 6.36
CA THR A 22 -11.31 2.95 5.60
C THR A 22 -10.22 3.91 5.14
N SER A 23 -10.56 4.93 4.35
CA SER A 23 -9.57 5.84 3.80
C SER A 23 -8.69 6.52 4.86
N GLY A 24 -9.20 6.72 6.07
CA GLY A 24 -8.43 7.33 7.16
C GLY A 24 -7.38 6.41 7.78
N TYR A 25 -7.41 5.12 7.50
CA TYR A 25 -6.48 4.13 8.03
C TYR A 25 -5.47 3.66 6.98
N ILE A 26 -5.53 4.19 5.77
CA ILE A 26 -4.57 3.96 4.71
C ILE A 26 -3.82 5.27 4.49
N LEU A 27 -2.54 5.30 4.88
CA LEU A 27 -1.74 6.52 4.94
C LEU A 27 -0.77 6.55 3.77
N PRO A 28 -1.06 7.34 2.73
CA PRO A 28 -0.28 7.28 1.50
C PRO A 28 1.13 7.90 1.60
N ASN A 29 1.39 8.75 2.60
CA ASN A 29 2.66 9.47 2.69
C ASN A 29 3.10 9.72 4.14
N TYR A 30 2.67 8.89 5.08
CA TYR A 30 2.99 9.13 6.48
C TYR A 30 4.44 8.76 6.79
N ASP A 31 5.17 9.70 7.38
CA ASP A 31 6.56 9.51 7.82
C ASP A 31 6.81 10.06 9.23
N GLY A 32 5.76 10.21 10.02
CA GLY A 32 5.86 10.76 11.36
C GLY A 32 6.66 9.91 12.33
N TYR A 33 7.18 10.55 13.38
CA TYR A 33 7.96 9.88 14.42
C TYR A 33 7.11 9.27 15.51
N GLN A 34 5.81 9.44 15.46
CA GLN A 34 4.85 8.90 16.42
C GLN A 34 3.77 8.15 15.66
N ARG A 35 3.05 7.29 16.40
CA ARG A 35 1.88 6.62 15.84
C ARG A 35 0.92 7.68 15.24
N PRO A 36 0.34 7.42 14.05
CA PRO A 36 -0.59 8.35 13.46
C PRO A 36 -1.75 8.70 14.40
N ASN A 37 -2.23 9.95 14.33
CA ASN A 37 -3.32 10.41 15.16
C ASN A 37 -4.67 9.92 14.59
N ILE A 38 -4.91 8.63 14.71
CA ILE A 38 -6.14 7.96 14.29
C ILE A 38 -6.66 7.14 15.46
N SER A 39 -7.95 6.85 15.45
CA SER A 39 -8.57 6.08 16.52
C SER A 39 -8.29 4.59 16.34
N ILE A 40 -7.41 4.04 17.18
CA ILE A 40 -7.07 2.62 17.18
C ILE A 40 -7.80 1.94 18.33
N ASN A 41 -8.59 0.92 18.01
CA ASN A 41 -9.38 0.17 18.99
C ASN A 41 -9.62 -1.27 18.50
N GLN A 42 -10.43 -2.03 19.23
CA GLN A 42 -10.70 -3.44 18.90
C GLN A 42 -11.36 -3.60 17.52
N ASN A 43 -12.14 -2.62 17.08
CA ASN A 43 -12.80 -2.67 15.78
C ASN A 43 -11.88 -2.17 14.66
N ASN A 44 -10.90 -1.34 15.00
CA ASN A 44 -9.96 -0.75 14.04
C ASN A 44 -8.52 -0.91 14.58
N PRO A 45 -8.00 -2.15 14.63
CA PRO A 45 -6.68 -2.39 15.23
C PRO A 45 -5.52 -2.10 14.30
N PHE A 46 -5.78 -1.85 13.01
CA PHE A 46 -4.76 -1.74 11.98
C PHE A 46 -4.64 -0.34 11.43
N PHE A 47 -3.47 -0.02 10.89
CA PHE A 47 -3.30 1.01 9.89
C PHE A 47 -2.24 0.57 8.89
N MET A 48 -2.24 1.22 7.73
CA MET A 48 -1.40 0.84 6.60
C MET A 48 -0.64 2.07 6.14
N VAL A 49 0.66 1.92 5.92
CA VAL A 49 1.50 3.00 5.40
C VAL A 49 2.02 2.59 4.03
N LEU A 50 1.79 3.44 3.05
CA LEU A 50 2.28 3.23 1.70
C LEU A 50 3.59 4.00 1.52
N ARG A 51 4.66 3.30 1.18
CA ARG A 51 5.97 3.92 0.95
C ARG A 51 6.40 3.67 -0.48
N TRP A 52 6.57 4.76 -1.21
CA TRP A 52 6.96 4.71 -2.60
C TRP A 52 8.48 4.81 -2.70
N GLY A 53 9.08 3.83 -3.34
CA GLY A 53 10.51 3.79 -3.56
C GLY A 53 10.96 4.55 -4.79
N ALA A 54 12.22 4.37 -5.15
CA ALA A 54 12.81 5.04 -6.30
C ALA A 54 12.21 4.53 -7.61
N GLN A 55 12.09 5.42 -8.57
CA GLN A 55 11.73 5.10 -9.94
C GLN A 55 12.99 5.16 -10.79
N ARG A 56 13.24 4.11 -11.57
CA ARG A 56 14.38 4.07 -12.48
C ARG A 56 13.92 4.43 -13.88
N PHE A 57 14.79 5.08 -14.64
CA PHE A 57 14.55 5.32 -16.06
C PHE A 57 14.99 4.11 -16.86
N ASP A 58 14.18 3.76 -17.83
CA ASP A 58 14.51 2.77 -18.85
C ASP A 58 14.42 3.47 -20.19
N PRO A 59 15.52 3.48 -20.99
CA PRO A 59 15.50 4.18 -22.28
C PRO A 59 14.40 3.71 -23.23
N ARG A 60 13.94 2.47 -23.08
CA ARG A 60 12.91 1.91 -23.94
C ARG A 60 11.51 2.35 -23.56
N PHE A 61 11.27 2.63 -22.28
CA PHE A 61 9.94 2.94 -21.75
C PHE A 61 9.84 4.36 -21.25
N TYR A 62 10.92 5.13 -21.28
CA TYR A 62 10.99 6.49 -20.75
C TYR A 62 10.84 6.57 -19.23
N ARG A 63 9.96 5.76 -18.65
CA ARG A 63 9.82 5.64 -17.20
C ARG A 63 9.98 4.19 -16.81
N GLY A 64 10.86 3.95 -15.86
CA GLY A 64 11.05 2.61 -15.32
C GLY A 64 10.04 2.25 -14.24
N PRO A 65 10.10 1.02 -13.78
CA PRO A 65 9.23 0.57 -12.70
C PRO A 65 9.54 1.28 -11.39
N ARG A 66 8.55 1.37 -10.55
CA ARG A 66 8.67 1.95 -9.22
C ARG A 66 8.29 0.92 -8.18
N THR A 67 9.01 0.87 -7.07
CA THR A 67 8.64 -0.03 -5.97
C THR A 67 7.64 0.66 -5.05
N LEU A 68 6.74 -0.15 -4.51
CA LEU A 68 5.82 0.25 -3.47
C LEU A 68 5.95 -0.72 -2.31
N ASP A 69 6.23 -0.21 -1.13
CA ASP A 69 6.22 -0.99 0.10
C ASP A 69 4.97 -0.65 0.89
N ILE A 70 4.17 -1.65 1.17
CA ILE A 70 2.98 -1.50 2.01
C ILE A 70 3.30 -2.07 3.38
N TRP A 71 3.33 -1.20 4.37
CA TRP A 71 3.54 -1.57 5.75
C TRP A 71 2.21 -1.70 6.45
N VAL A 72 1.87 -2.90 6.87
CA VAL A 72 0.66 -3.17 7.64
C VAL A 72 1.04 -3.21 9.11
N HIS A 73 0.48 -2.30 9.88
CA HIS A 73 0.71 -2.17 11.32
C HIS A 73 -0.52 -2.60 12.09
N MET A 74 -0.29 -3.33 13.18
CA MET A 74 -1.35 -3.70 14.11
C MET A 74 -0.93 -3.28 15.52
N ALA A 75 -1.80 -2.57 16.23
CA ALA A 75 -1.49 -2.10 17.57
C ALA A 75 -1.19 -3.27 18.51
N ARG A 76 -0.01 -3.23 19.14
CA ARG A 76 0.46 -4.32 20.01
C ARG A 76 -0.42 -4.51 21.22
N GLU A 77 -1.01 -3.45 21.75
CA GLU A 77 -1.91 -3.52 22.91
C GLU A 77 -3.23 -4.21 22.59
N ILE A 78 -3.56 -4.37 21.30
CA ILE A 78 -4.80 -5.02 20.89
C ILE A 78 -4.57 -6.49 20.59
N SER A 79 -3.50 -6.81 19.86
CA SER A 79 -3.20 -8.19 19.49
C SER A 79 -1.72 -8.36 19.17
N THR A 80 -1.19 -9.54 19.44
CA THR A 80 0.16 -9.94 19.06
C THR A 80 0.15 -11.08 18.05
N ASP A 81 -0.98 -11.32 17.41
CA ASP A 81 -1.16 -12.41 16.45
C ASP A 81 -0.86 -11.94 15.04
N TYR A 82 0.32 -12.30 14.52
CA TYR A 82 0.74 -11.96 13.16
C TYR A 82 -0.15 -12.53 12.07
N SER A 83 -0.91 -13.60 12.38
CA SER A 83 -1.82 -14.15 11.37
C SER A 83 -2.89 -13.16 10.93
N ARG A 84 -3.24 -12.21 11.78
CA ARG A 84 -4.17 -11.13 11.44
C ARG A 84 -3.57 -10.19 10.41
N ILE A 85 -2.26 -9.91 10.51
CA ILE A 85 -1.54 -9.11 9.52
C ILE A 85 -1.43 -9.88 8.21
N ASP A 86 -1.14 -11.17 8.27
CA ASP A 86 -1.05 -12.01 7.08
C ASP A 86 -2.38 -12.04 6.32
N ALA A 87 -3.49 -12.09 7.03
CA ALA A 87 -4.82 -12.05 6.40
C ALA A 87 -5.05 -10.74 5.64
N VAL A 88 -4.56 -9.62 6.16
CA VAL A 88 -4.63 -8.32 5.48
C VAL A 88 -3.81 -8.36 4.19
N ILE A 89 -2.57 -8.83 4.27
CA ILE A 89 -1.67 -8.88 3.11
C ILE A 89 -2.24 -9.80 2.03
N GLU A 90 -2.86 -10.92 2.41
CA GLU A 90 -3.48 -11.83 1.47
C GLU A 90 -4.68 -11.20 0.74
N ILE A 91 -5.33 -10.22 1.33
CA ILE A 91 -6.37 -9.44 0.65
C ILE A 91 -5.74 -8.43 -0.31
N ILE A 92 -4.64 -7.79 0.10
CA ILE A 92 -3.96 -6.77 -0.71
C ILE A 92 -3.39 -7.37 -2.00
N ASP A 93 -2.78 -8.53 -1.93
CA ASP A 93 -2.10 -9.13 -3.08
C ASP A 93 -2.99 -9.21 -4.34
N PRO A 94 -4.17 -9.85 -4.31
CA PRO A 94 -4.99 -9.92 -5.51
C PRO A 94 -5.59 -8.57 -5.92
N LEU A 95 -5.80 -7.67 -4.97
CA LEU A 95 -6.29 -6.32 -5.31
C LEU A 95 -5.28 -5.57 -6.17
N LEU A 96 -4.00 -5.63 -5.81
CA LEU A 96 -2.96 -4.92 -6.55
C LEU A 96 -2.56 -5.63 -7.83
N THR A 97 -2.37 -6.94 -7.78
CA THR A 97 -1.98 -7.70 -8.98
C THR A 97 -3.10 -7.77 -10.01
N GLY A 98 -4.33 -7.51 -9.60
CA GLY A 98 -5.47 -7.41 -10.51
C GLY A 98 -5.58 -6.07 -11.25
N ILE A 99 -4.76 -5.09 -10.90
CA ILE A 99 -4.77 -3.79 -11.58
C ILE A 99 -4.03 -3.92 -12.91
N ILE A 100 -4.77 -3.75 -14.01
CA ILE A 100 -4.21 -3.82 -15.37
C ILE A 100 -4.76 -2.64 -16.15
N ASP A 101 -3.86 -1.88 -16.78
CA ASP A 101 -4.18 -0.73 -17.65
C ASP A 101 -5.26 0.18 -17.06
N THR A 102 -5.12 0.50 -15.78
CA THR A 102 -6.12 1.27 -15.03
C THR A 102 -5.71 2.74 -14.99
N PRO A 103 -6.56 3.67 -15.49
CA PRO A 103 -6.26 5.10 -15.42
C PRO A 103 -6.46 5.64 -14.01
N GLY A 104 -5.65 6.60 -13.63
CA GLY A 104 -5.75 7.31 -12.35
C GLY A 104 -6.22 8.73 -12.53
N ALA A 105 -6.74 9.31 -11.44
CA ALA A 105 -7.19 10.70 -11.42
C ALA A 105 -6.05 11.70 -11.61
N ASP A 106 -4.82 11.27 -11.37
CA ASP A 106 -3.61 12.10 -11.52
C ASP A 106 -3.08 12.13 -12.96
N GLY A 107 -3.82 11.61 -13.92
CA GLY A 107 -3.41 11.59 -15.33
C GLY A 107 -2.40 10.51 -15.66
N GLN A 108 -2.21 9.54 -14.78
CA GLN A 108 -1.31 8.41 -15.00
C GLN A 108 -2.08 7.11 -14.84
N SER A 109 -1.68 6.11 -15.60
CA SER A 109 -2.29 4.79 -15.49
C SER A 109 -1.28 3.77 -14.98
N VAL A 110 -1.79 2.79 -14.28
CA VAL A 110 -1.00 1.62 -13.88
C VAL A 110 -1.19 0.55 -14.97
N THR A 111 -0.08 0.14 -15.57
CA THR A 111 -0.10 -0.92 -16.58
C THR A 111 -0.20 -2.29 -15.91
N SER A 112 0.63 -2.54 -14.92
CA SER A 112 0.62 -3.79 -14.17
C SER A 112 1.32 -3.63 -12.83
N ILE A 113 1.01 -4.53 -11.91
CA ILE A 113 1.68 -4.61 -10.60
C ILE A 113 2.08 -6.06 -10.37
N GLU A 114 3.34 -6.25 -9.98
CA GLU A 114 3.89 -7.57 -9.67
C GLU A 114 4.29 -7.64 -8.21
N MET A 115 4.07 -8.78 -7.57
CA MET A 115 4.57 -9.03 -6.22
C MET A 115 6.08 -9.21 -6.25
N MET A 116 6.77 -8.57 -5.31
CA MET A 116 8.22 -8.72 -5.16
C MET A 116 8.60 -9.56 -3.95
N GLY A 117 7.85 -9.45 -2.86
CA GLY A 117 8.16 -10.20 -1.66
C GLY A 117 7.52 -9.60 -0.41
N ARG A 118 7.83 -10.22 0.73
CA ARG A 118 7.33 -9.82 2.04
C ARG A 118 8.46 -9.84 3.05
N SER A 119 8.39 -8.97 4.05
CA SER A 119 9.32 -9.03 5.16
C SER A 119 8.99 -10.19 6.09
N VAL A 120 9.92 -10.48 7.00
CA VAL A 120 9.63 -11.30 8.18
C VAL A 120 8.70 -10.54 9.12
N ASP A 121 8.23 -11.24 10.16
CA ASP A 121 7.48 -10.60 11.23
C ASP A 121 8.38 -9.60 11.95
N LEU A 122 7.92 -8.37 12.08
CA LEU A 122 8.68 -7.27 12.64
C LEU A 122 7.89 -6.58 13.75
N GLU A 123 8.59 -5.84 14.58
CA GLU A 123 8.00 -5.00 15.61
C GLU A 123 8.52 -3.57 15.44
N ASP A 124 7.61 -2.61 15.49
CA ASP A 124 7.95 -1.20 15.45
C ASP A 124 7.88 -0.61 16.87
N PRO A 125 9.02 -0.34 17.51
CA PRO A 125 9.01 0.17 18.88
C PRO A 125 8.56 1.63 18.98
N VAL A 126 8.68 2.40 17.91
CA VAL A 126 8.24 3.81 17.89
C VAL A 126 6.73 3.88 17.84
N TYR A 127 6.11 3.12 16.95
CA TYR A 127 4.65 3.10 16.82
C TYR A 127 3.99 2.11 17.79
N GLN A 128 4.78 1.28 18.47
CA GLN A 128 4.30 0.23 19.35
C GLN A 128 3.33 -0.70 18.62
N THR A 129 3.75 -1.14 17.45
CA THR A 129 2.95 -2.02 16.58
C THR A 129 3.74 -3.25 16.20
N LEU A 130 3.02 -4.31 15.87
CA LEU A 130 3.55 -5.41 15.08
C LEU A 130 3.34 -5.06 13.61
N CYS A 131 4.29 -5.38 12.75
CA CYS A 131 4.17 -5.01 11.36
C CYS A 131 4.83 -6.01 10.42
N ARG A 132 4.37 -6.01 9.18
CA ARG A 132 5.01 -6.66 8.05
C ARG A 132 4.90 -5.76 6.85
N ASN A 133 5.84 -5.92 5.94
CA ASN A 133 5.84 -5.19 4.70
C ASN A 133 5.58 -6.17 3.55
N ALA A 134 4.82 -5.71 2.58
CA ALA A 134 4.66 -6.38 1.29
C ALA A 134 5.15 -5.43 0.21
N SER A 135 6.05 -5.90 -0.65
CA SER A 135 6.68 -5.08 -1.68
C SER A 135 6.13 -5.44 -3.06
N TYR A 136 5.91 -4.40 -3.86
CA TYR A 136 5.35 -4.52 -5.21
C TYR A 136 6.15 -3.69 -6.18
N LYS A 137 6.18 -4.16 -7.42
CA LYS A 137 6.77 -3.45 -8.54
C LYS A 137 5.65 -2.92 -9.41
N ILE A 138 5.61 -1.61 -9.58
CA ILE A 138 4.53 -0.93 -10.27
C ILE A 138 5.05 -0.36 -11.58
N ILE A 139 4.41 -0.75 -12.67
CA ILE A 139 4.69 -0.25 -14.01
C ILE A 139 3.53 0.67 -14.39
N SER A 140 3.86 1.92 -14.69
CA SER A 140 2.87 2.94 -15.01
C SER A 140 3.26 3.68 -16.27
N ARG A 141 2.28 4.35 -16.85
CA ARG A 141 2.50 5.24 -17.99
C ARG A 141 1.69 6.50 -17.80
N ASN A 142 2.09 7.56 -18.48
CA ASN A 142 1.36 8.81 -18.49
C ASN A 142 0.23 8.72 -19.52
N THR A 143 -1.00 8.99 -19.08
CA THR A 143 -2.17 8.96 -19.96
C THR A 143 -2.60 10.35 -20.42
N THR A 144 -1.97 11.42 -19.91
CA THR A 144 -2.37 12.78 -20.23
C THR A 144 -1.68 13.34 -21.45
N THR A 145 -0.56 12.75 -21.86
CA THR A 145 0.18 13.25 -22.99
C THR A 145 -0.21 12.48 -24.23
N GLY A 146 -1.17 12.99 -24.95
CA GLY A 146 -1.44 12.46 -26.26
C GLY A 146 -0.27 12.61 -27.21
N ALA A 147 0.77 13.26 -26.75
CA ALA A 147 1.97 13.48 -27.52
C ALA A 147 3.03 12.39 -27.35
N GLU A 148 2.81 11.47 -26.45
CA GLU A 148 3.78 10.41 -26.32
C GLU A 148 3.91 9.51 -27.49
#